data_748429ae67a6994b38ff01054b4251c0
#
_entry.id   748429ae67a6994b38ff01054b4251c0
#
_cell.length_a   1.000
_cell.length_b   1.000
_cell.length_c   1.000
_cell.angle_alpha   90.00
_cell.angle_beta   90.00
_cell.angle_gamma   90.00
#
_symmetry.space_group_name_H-M   'P 1'
#
loop_
_entity.id
_entity.type
_entity.pdbx_description
1 polymer ?
#
loop_
_entity_poly.entity_id
_entity_poly.type
_entity_poly.pdbx_seq_one_letter_code
_entity_poly.pdbx_strand_id
1 'polypeptide(L)'
;EKFKDRALGEYFHPAQGMATSNNERFVRFWWEVDQSKLSLHIEDQLKWKQYSKGGPFNKWYGNNWTVVNWANNGYEIKNFVDESGKQRSAVRNEQFYLNEGVTYTASGSKGASFRLHPANNLFDVGGSCLFSKSDYKNNSYLLAFLNTKLAFYILDCLNPTVNTTQGDLARIPFVIPVKSKEGIVSRLSNHNVRLKKAICAFRIFETNYSNSPLVIFQGSTLKDKVLDYLKFENTCLTQVLLN
;
A
#
# COMPACT_ATOMS: atom_id res chain seq x y z
N GLU A 1 -23.63 6.19 21.36
CA GLU A 1 -23.44 7.65 21.46
C GLU A 1 -21.96 8.06 21.56
N LYS A 2 -21.12 7.38 22.34
CA LYS A 2 -19.67 7.71 22.49
C LYS A 2 -18.82 7.59 21.23
N PHE A 3 -19.30 6.95 20.17
CA PHE A 3 -18.55 6.74 18.92
C PHE A 3 -18.95 7.68 17.78
N LYS A 4 -20.04 8.49 17.95
CA LYS A 4 -20.50 9.39 16.88
C LYS A 4 -19.52 10.52 16.56
N ASP A 5 -18.78 10.98 17.56
CA ASP A 5 -17.90 12.15 17.45
C ASP A 5 -16.43 11.82 17.17
N ARG A 6 -16.13 10.57 16.80
CA ARG A 6 -14.74 10.08 16.60
C ARG A 6 -14.61 9.10 15.44
N ALA A 7 -15.11 9.49 14.28
CA ALA A 7 -14.97 8.70 13.08
C ALA A 7 -13.56 8.85 12.49
N LEU A 8 -13.03 7.77 11.88
CA LEU A 8 -11.73 7.78 11.22
C LEU A 8 -11.60 8.94 10.21
N GLY A 9 -12.69 9.23 9.49
CA GLY A 9 -12.75 10.32 8.52
C GLY A 9 -12.51 11.72 9.08
N GLU A 10 -12.53 11.92 10.40
CA GLU A 10 -12.15 13.19 11.03
C GLU A 10 -10.65 13.41 11.06
N TYR A 11 -9.88 12.33 11.18
CA TYR A 11 -8.42 12.32 11.33
C TYR A 11 -7.67 11.98 10.05
N PHE A 12 -8.30 11.20 9.18
CA PHE A 12 -7.71 10.73 7.93
C PHE A 12 -8.64 10.97 6.75
N HIS A 13 -8.06 11.19 5.59
CA HIS A 13 -8.77 11.36 4.33
C HIS A 13 -8.66 10.06 3.51
N PRO A 14 -9.73 9.25 3.43
CA PRO A 14 -9.76 8.15 2.49
C PRO A 14 -9.89 8.68 1.07
N ALA A 15 -8.92 8.38 0.22
CA ALA A 15 -8.81 8.91 -1.13
C ALA A 15 -8.78 7.78 -2.17
N GLN A 16 -9.61 7.91 -3.20
CA GLN A 16 -9.55 7.09 -4.40
C GLN A 16 -8.50 7.64 -5.35
N GLY A 17 -7.62 6.80 -5.88
CA GLY A 17 -6.58 7.20 -6.81
C GLY A 17 -7.07 7.37 -8.25
N MET A 18 -6.13 7.40 -9.19
CA MET A 18 -6.45 7.55 -10.60
C MET A 18 -7.01 6.27 -11.22
N ALA A 19 -7.84 6.42 -12.24
CA ALA A 19 -8.21 5.39 -13.19
C ALA A 19 -7.56 5.71 -14.54
N THR A 20 -6.60 4.88 -14.97
CA THR A 20 -5.92 5.07 -16.26
C THR A 20 -6.81 4.74 -17.46
N SER A 21 -7.82 3.89 -17.24
CA SER A 21 -8.72 3.31 -18.25
C SER A 21 -8.04 2.56 -19.40
N ASN A 22 -6.72 2.50 -19.40
CA ASN A 22 -5.92 1.68 -20.32
C ASN A 22 -4.61 1.26 -19.64
N ASN A 23 -4.65 0.15 -18.92
CA ASN A 23 -3.48 -0.36 -18.21
C ASN A 23 -2.37 -0.82 -19.18
N GLU A 24 -2.73 -1.40 -20.32
CA GLU A 24 -1.76 -1.85 -21.31
C GLU A 24 -0.92 -0.71 -21.87
N ARG A 25 -1.50 0.48 -21.97
CA ARG A 25 -0.79 1.69 -22.40
C ARG A 25 0.02 2.35 -21.30
N PHE A 26 -0.53 2.47 -20.10
CA PHE A 26 0.00 3.37 -19.06
C PHE A 26 0.67 2.68 -17.89
N VAL A 27 0.43 1.38 -17.69
CA VAL A 27 0.95 0.62 -16.54
C VAL A 27 1.89 -0.49 -17.01
N ARG A 28 2.96 -0.72 -16.27
CA ARG A 28 3.91 -1.82 -16.48
C ARG A 28 4.27 -2.46 -15.14
N PHE A 29 4.83 -3.64 -15.22
CA PHE A 29 5.63 -4.14 -14.11
C PHE A 29 6.98 -3.43 -14.08
N TRP A 30 7.57 -3.25 -12.90
CA TRP A 30 8.81 -2.48 -12.76
C TRP A 30 9.98 -3.07 -13.57
N TRP A 31 9.98 -4.37 -13.79
CA TRP A 31 11.01 -5.07 -14.57
C TRP A 31 10.83 -4.99 -16.09
N GLU A 32 9.70 -4.51 -16.57
CA GLU A 32 9.40 -4.31 -18.00
C GLU A 32 9.88 -2.96 -18.52
N VAL A 33 10.35 -2.09 -17.64
CA VAL A 33 10.73 -0.72 -18.02
C VAL A 33 12.24 -0.51 -17.93
N ASP A 34 12.72 0.47 -18.69
CA ASP A 34 14.09 0.96 -18.58
C ASP A 34 14.35 1.51 -17.19
N GLN A 35 15.26 0.89 -16.45
CA GLN A 35 15.58 1.23 -15.06
C GLN A 35 16.13 2.66 -14.93
N SER A 36 16.77 3.20 -15.97
CA SER A 36 17.24 4.59 -16.00
C SER A 36 16.09 5.62 -16.03
N LYS A 37 14.88 5.18 -16.36
CA LYS A 37 13.65 5.98 -16.40
C LYS A 37 12.68 5.67 -15.26
N LEU A 38 13.09 4.79 -14.33
CA LEU A 38 12.31 4.44 -13.14
C LEU A 38 12.66 5.38 -11.99
N SER A 39 11.67 6.12 -11.54
CA SER A 39 11.80 7.03 -10.40
C SER A 39 11.67 6.27 -9.08
N LEU A 40 12.71 6.29 -8.29
CA LEU A 40 12.75 5.73 -6.94
C LEU A 40 12.68 6.82 -5.85
N HIS A 41 12.81 8.10 -6.23
CA HIS A 41 12.80 9.24 -5.32
C HIS A 41 11.71 10.25 -5.71
N ILE A 42 11.22 11.02 -4.74
CA ILE A 42 10.12 11.99 -4.94
C ILE A 42 10.52 13.07 -5.96
N GLU A 43 11.76 13.51 -5.89
CA GLU A 43 12.30 14.64 -6.70
C GLU A 43 12.58 14.25 -8.16
N ASP A 44 12.67 12.95 -8.46
CA ASP A 44 12.95 12.47 -9.81
C ASP A 44 11.77 12.77 -10.76
N GLN A 45 12.01 13.49 -11.83
CA GLN A 45 11.03 13.71 -12.89
C GLN A 45 11.05 12.61 -13.97
N LEU A 46 11.46 11.42 -13.62
CA LEU A 46 11.54 10.29 -14.53
C LEU A 46 10.15 9.79 -14.94
N LYS A 47 10.11 9.12 -16.09
CA LYS A 47 8.87 8.71 -16.75
C LYS A 47 8.03 7.77 -15.90
N TRP A 48 8.66 6.76 -15.29
CA TRP A 48 7.96 5.70 -14.58
C TRP A 48 7.98 5.94 -13.08
N LYS A 49 6.80 6.11 -12.49
CA LYS A 49 6.61 6.25 -11.03
C LYS A 49 6.04 4.96 -10.47
N GLN A 50 6.41 4.59 -9.25
CA GLN A 50 5.79 3.47 -8.54
C GLN A 50 4.28 3.72 -8.36
N TYR A 51 3.49 2.64 -8.47
CA TYR A 51 2.04 2.73 -8.54
C TYR A 51 1.36 1.69 -7.65
N SER A 52 0.73 2.13 -6.57
CA SER A 52 -0.02 1.29 -5.67
C SER A 52 -1.36 0.90 -6.31
N LYS A 53 -1.46 -0.33 -6.82
CA LYS A 53 -2.61 -0.81 -7.60
C LYS A 53 -3.51 -1.81 -6.86
N GLY A 54 -3.33 -2.02 -5.58
CA GLY A 54 -4.02 -3.07 -4.82
C GLY A 54 -3.28 -4.39 -4.89
N GLY A 55 -3.96 -5.45 -5.32
CA GLY A 55 -3.37 -6.78 -5.45
C GLY A 55 -3.90 -7.79 -4.41
N PRO A 56 -3.27 -8.96 -4.24
CA PRO A 56 -3.72 -10.00 -3.34
C PRO A 56 -3.70 -9.54 -1.87
N PHE A 57 -4.41 -10.29 -1.02
CA PHE A 57 -4.44 -10.05 0.42
C PHE A 57 -3.02 -10.05 0.99
N ASN A 58 -2.59 -8.91 1.50
CA ASN A 58 -1.28 -8.72 2.11
C ASN A 58 -1.35 -7.57 3.11
N LYS A 59 -0.87 -7.79 4.34
CA LYS A 59 -0.84 -6.77 5.39
C LYS A 59 0.56 -6.20 5.55
N TRP A 60 0.65 -4.98 6.05
CA TRP A 60 1.83 -4.24 6.49
C TRP A 60 2.68 -3.67 5.37
N TYR A 61 3.19 -4.47 4.43
CA TYR A 61 4.03 -4.05 3.30
C TYR A 61 3.98 -5.06 2.15
N GLY A 62 4.15 -4.59 0.89
CA GLY A 62 4.21 -5.38 -0.32
C GLY A 62 3.15 -5.01 -1.36
N ASN A 63 3.06 -5.77 -2.43
CA ASN A 63 2.29 -5.50 -3.64
C ASN A 63 2.83 -4.27 -4.41
N ASN A 64 4.15 -4.04 -4.37
CA ASN A 64 4.82 -2.91 -4.99
C ASN A 64 5.52 -3.33 -6.28
N TRP A 65 4.79 -3.83 -7.25
CA TRP A 65 5.35 -4.35 -8.51
C TRP A 65 4.96 -3.55 -9.75
N THR A 66 4.02 -2.61 -9.64
CA THR A 66 3.56 -1.83 -10.77
C THR A 66 4.13 -0.43 -10.78
N VAL A 67 4.34 0.07 -11.99
CA VAL A 67 4.75 1.44 -12.29
C VAL A 67 3.80 2.04 -13.32
N VAL A 68 3.63 3.36 -13.29
CA VAL A 68 2.76 4.09 -14.20
C VAL A 68 3.54 5.16 -14.95
N ASN A 69 3.20 5.37 -16.22
CA ASN A 69 3.75 6.46 -17.02
C ASN A 69 3.26 7.81 -16.48
N TRP A 70 4.12 8.50 -15.76
CA TRP A 70 3.84 9.81 -15.19
C TRP A 70 4.71 10.92 -15.83
N ALA A 71 5.22 10.69 -17.04
CA ALA A 71 6.00 11.69 -17.77
C ALA A 71 5.23 13.01 -17.89
N ASN A 72 5.94 14.14 -17.77
CA ASN A 72 5.35 15.48 -17.84
C ASN A 72 4.13 15.63 -16.93
N ASN A 73 4.26 15.18 -15.67
CA ASN A 73 3.18 15.22 -14.69
C ASN A 73 1.89 14.52 -15.14
N GLY A 74 2.04 13.35 -15.78
CA GLY A 74 0.93 12.51 -16.22
C GLY A 74 0.16 13.07 -17.42
N TYR A 75 0.78 13.91 -18.24
CA TYR A 75 0.15 14.58 -19.38
C TYR A 75 -0.63 13.62 -20.28
N GLU A 76 -0.04 12.48 -20.66
CA GLU A 76 -0.71 11.50 -21.54
C GLU A 76 -1.95 10.89 -20.89
N ILE A 77 -1.92 10.61 -19.59
CA ILE A 77 -3.07 10.08 -18.85
C ILE A 77 -4.16 11.16 -18.73
N LYS A 78 -3.76 12.38 -18.35
CA LYS A 78 -4.68 13.52 -18.17
C LYS A 78 -5.41 13.91 -19.45
N ASN A 79 -4.82 13.66 -20.61
CA ASN A 79 -5.37 13.97 -21.92
C ASN A 79 -5.82 12.72 -22.72
N PHE A 80 -6.01 11.58 -22.04
CA PHE A 80 -6.46 10.37 -22.71
C PHE A 80 -7.95 10.43 -23.00
N VAL A 81 -8.29 10.59 -24.26
CA VAL A 81 -9.66 10.69 -24.78
C VAL A 81 -9.98 9.54 -25.74
N ASP A 82 -11.25 9.25 -25.97
CA ASP A 82 -11.70 8.35 -27.03
C ASP A 82 -11.84 9.08 -28.38
N GLU A 83 -12.26 8.36 -29.41
CA GLU A 83 -12.44 8.88 -30.77
C GLU A 83 -13.44 10.06 -30.85
N SER A 84 -14.36 10.13 -29.88
CA SER A 84 -15.34 11.23 -29.79
C SER A 84 -14.80 12.46 -29.03
N GLY A 85 -13.55 12.39 -28.52
CA GLY A 85 -12.95 13.43 -27.69
C GLY A 85 -13.39 13.39 -26.23
N LYS A 86 -14.10 12.36 -25.80
CA LYS A 86 -14.55 12.20 -24.42
C LYS A 86 -13.40 11.67 -23.54
N GLN A 87 -13.20 12.31 -22.39
CA GLN A 87 -12.20 11.89 -21.40
C GLN A 87 -12.42 10.45 -20.93
N ARG A 88 -11.39 9.62 -21.06
CA ARG A 88 -11.39 8.19 -20.66
C ARG A 88 -10.80 7.97 -19.27
N SER A 89 -9.65 8.56 -19.02
CA SER A 89 -8.98 8.46 -17.73
C SER A 89 -9.57 9.43 -16.70
N ALA A 90 -9.33 9.16 -15.44
CA ALA A 90 -9.70 10.07 -14.35
C ALA A 90 -8.56 10.16 -13.33
N VAL A 91 -7.89 11.31 -13.29
CA VAL A 91 -6.90 11.63 -12.26
C VAL A 91 -7.63 12.27 -11.09
N ARG A 92 -7.65 11.60 -9.96
CA ARG A 92 -8.37 12.01 -8.74
C ARG A 92 -7.40 12.18 -7.60
N ASN A 93 -7.68 13.12 -6.71
CA ASN A 93 -6.94 13.34 -5.47
C ASN A 93 -5.42 13.52 -5.70
N GLU A 94 -5.06 14.20 -6.77
CA GLU A 94 -3.67 14.44 -7.19
C GLU A 94 -2.83 15.12 -6.09
N GLN A 95 -3.47 15.92 -5.25
CA GLN A 95 -2.83 16.60 -4.11
C GLN A 95 -2.22 15.62 -3.08
N PHE A 96 -2.62 14.35 -3.11
CA PHE A 96 -2.07 13.31 -2.25
C PHE A 96 -1.02 12.44 -2.92
N TYR A 97 -0.76 12.63 -4.21
CA TYR A 97 0.28 11.86 -4.89
C TYR A 97 1.64 12.14 -4.28
N LEU A 98 2.49 11.11 -4.26
CA LEU A 98 3.84 11.16 -3.68
C LEU A 98 3.87 11.44 -2.16
N ASN A 99 2.73 11.35 -1.46
CA ASN A 99 2.67 11.43 0.00
C ASN A 99 2.61 10.05 0.64
N GLU A 100 3.24 9.90 1.80
CA GLU A 100 3.12 8.68 2.59
C GLU A 100 1.70 8.53 3.18
N GLY A 101 1.20 7.30 3.18
CA GLY A 101 -0.11 6.98 3.72
C GLY A 101 -0.28 5.49 3.99
N VAL A 102 -1.53 5.06 4.07
CA VAL A 102 -1.90 3.65 4.21
C VAL A 102 -2.75 3.24 3.01
N THR A 103 -2.26 2.30 2.19
CA THR A 103 -3.01 1.77 1.04
C THR A 103 -3.73 0.48 1.39
N TYR A 104 -4.79 0.19 0.64
CA TYR A 104 -5.54 -1.06 0.77
C TYR A 104 -6.00 -1.55 -0.60
N THR A 105 -6.38 -2.83 -0.68
CA THR A 105 -7.01 -3.39 -1.88
C THR A 105 -8.51 -3.13 -1.78
N ALA A 106 -9.06 -2.38 -2.73
CA ALA A 106 -10.45 -1.94 -2.71
C ALA A 106 -11.45 -3.10 -2.89
N SER A 107 -11.05 -4.20 -3.52
CA SER A 107 -11.90 -5.39 -3.72
C SER A 107 -11.11 -6.66 -3.53
N GLY A 108 -11.59 -7.58 -2.67
CA GLY A 108 -10.92 -8.84 -2.41
C GLY A 108 -11.73 -9.78 -1.52
N SER A 109 -11.81 -11.07 -1.89
CA SER A 109 -12.59 -12.09 -1.19
C SER A 109 -12.11 -12.42 0.24
N LYS A 110 -10.90 -12.02 0.61
CA LYS A 110 -10.33 -12.21 1.95
C LYS A 110 -10.53 -11.00 2.88
N GLY A 111 -11.32 -10.01 2.43
CA GLY A 111 -11.53 -8.76 3.14
C GLY A 111 -10.38 -7.74 2.99
N ALA A 112 -10.50 -6.63 3.70
CA ALA A 112 -9.53 -5.55 3.63
C ALA A 112 -8.17 -5.95 4.20
N SER A 113 -7.11 -5.50 3.54
CA SER A 113 -5.73 -5.64 4.03
C SER A 113 -4.97 -4.34 3.80
N PHE A 114 -4.38 -3.82 4.86
CA PHE A 114 -3.78 -2.50 4.87
C PHE A 114 -2.26 -2.58 4.88
N ARG A 115 -1.64 -1.73 4.05
CA ARG A 115 -0.18 -1.69 3.83
C ARG A 115 0.32 -0.27 3.89
N LEU A 116 1.58 -0.09 4.25
CA LEU A 116 2.26 1.18 4.07
C LEU A 116 2.23 1.58 2.59
N HIS A 117 1.80 2.80 2.32
CA HIS A 117 1.93 3.48 1.03
C HIS A 117 3.15 4.39 1.08
N PRO A 118 4.21 4.09 0.33
CA PRO A 118 5.43 4.91 0.35
C PRO A 118 5.22 6.31 -0.23
N ALA A 119 5.98 7.28 0.26
CA ALA A 119 5.89 8.69 -0.15
C ALA A 119 6.25 8.96 -1.63
N ASN A 120 6.88 8.04 -2.33
CA ASN A 120 7.25 8.18 -3.74
C ASN A 120 6.27 7.49 -4.70
N ASN A 121 5.15 6.99 -4.20
CA ASN A 121 4.16 6.25 -4.98
C ASN A 121 2.98 7.13 -5.42
N LEU A 122 2.47 6.82 -6.60
CA LEU A 122 1.13 7.17 -7.03
C LEU A 122 0.16 6.03 -6.67
N PHE A 123 -1.14 6.25 -6.75
CA PHE A 123 -2.12 5.22 -6.38
C PHE A 123 -3.33 5.15 -7.31
N ASP A 124 -3.87 3.94 -7.42
CA ASP A 124 -4.97 3.52 -8.30
C ASP A 124 -6.32 3.52 -7.55
N VAL A 125 -7.40 3.46 -8.28
CA VAL A 125 -8.74 3.22 -7.71
C VAL A 125 -8.81 1.89 -6.97
N GLY A 126 -8.13 0.86 -7.46
CA GLY A 126 -8.05 -0.47 -6.82
C GLY A 126 -7.07 -0.53 -5.65
N GLY A 127 -6.13 0.41 -5.57
CA GLY A 127 -5.16 0.60 -4.50
C GLY A 127 -5.35 1.92 -3.77
N SER A 128 -6.57 2.24 -3.42
CA SER A 128 -6.95 3.46 -2.70
C SER A 128 -6.16 3.65 -1.40
N CYS A 129 -6.05 4.87 -0.93
CA CYS A 129 -5.19 5.23 0.20
C CYS A 129 -5.92 6.07 1.25
N LEU A 130 -5.37 6.07 2.47
CA LEU A 130 -5.72 6.98 3.54
C LEU A 130 -4.52 7.88 3.84
N PHE A 131 -4.78 9.18 3.92
CA PHE A 131 -3.77 10.19 4.24
C PHE A 131 -4.13 10.95 5.50
N SER A 132 -3.14 11.28 6.31
CA SER A 132 -3.35 12.04 7.54
C SER A 132 -3.87 13.45 7.24
N LYS A 133 -4.85 13.90 8.02
CA LYS A 133 -5.22 15.32 8.11
C LYS A 133 -4.26 16.07 9.05
N SER A 134 -4.32 17.41 9.03
CA SER A 134 -3.35 18.30 9.70
C SER A 134 -3.16 18.01 11.19
N ASP A 135 -4.20 17.58 11.89
CA ASP A 135 -4.23 17.51 13.34
C ASP A 135 -3.70 16.19 13.92
N TYR A 136 -3.68 15.13 13.12
CA TYR A 136 -3.19 13.83 13.55
C TYR A 136 -2.38 13.14 12.44
N LYS A 137 -1.07 12.96 12.65
CA LYS A 137 -0.12 12.45 11.65
C LYS A 137 0.58 11.17 12.14
N ASN A 138 -0.18 10.10 12.38
CA ASN A 138 0.41 8.82 12.77
C ASN A 138 -0.06 7.67 11.89
N ASN A 139 0.56 7.54 10.70
CA ASN A 139 0.29 6.45 9.76
C ASN A 139 0.60 5.07 10.35
N SER A 140 1.59 4.97 11.24
CA SER A 140 1.96 3.69 11.87
C SER A 140 0.89 3.19 12.82
N TYR A 141 0.29 4.09 13.64
CA TYR A 141 -0.84 3.73 14.48
C TYR A 141 -2.09 3.41 13.65
N LEU A 142 -2.39 4.21 12.62
CA LEU A 142 -3.47 3.94 11.69
C LEU A 142 -3.35 2.55 11.07
N LEU A 143 -2.15 2.21 10.57
CA LEU A 143 -1.86 0.93 9.94
C LEU A 143 -2.06 -0.25 10.91
N ALA A 144 -1.61 -0.10 12.16
CA ALA A 144 -1.85 -1.10 13.19
C ALA A 144 -3.34 -1.26 13.47
N PHE A 145 -4.05 -0.18 13.71
CA PHE A 145 -5.48 -0.18 14.01
C PHE A 145 -6.29 -0.87 12.91
N LEU A 146 -6.08 -0.47 11.66
CA LEU A 146 -6.81 -1.03 10.50
C LEU A 146 -6.52 -2.51 10.24
N ASN A 147 -5.35 -3.02 10.66
CA ASN A 147 -5.01 -4.43 10.52
C ASN A 147 -5.50 -5.31 11.69
N THR A 148 -6.19 -4.74 12.68
CA THR A 148 -6.78 -5.51 13.80
C THR A 148 -8.00 -6.33 13.36
N LYS A 149 -8.29 -7.39 14.11
CA LYS A 149 -9.54 -8.15 13.94
C LYS A 149 -10.79 -7.30 14.21
N LEU A 150 -10.68 -6.32 15.12
CA LEU A 150 -11.77 -5.41 15.44
C LEU A 150 -12.12 -4.51 14.25
N ALA A 151 -11.13 -3.88 13.62
CA ALA A 151 -11.37 -3.04 12.45
C ALA A 151 -11.95 -3.84 11.28
N PHE A 152 -11.46 -5.06 11.07
CA PHE A 152 -12.01 -6.00 10.09
C PHE A 152 -13.50 -6.30 10.37
N TYR A 153 -13.83 -6.67 11.60
CA TYR A 153 -15.21 -6.97 12.02
C TYR A 153 -16.14 -5.76 11.81
N ILE A 154 -15.70 -4.57 12.18
CA ILE A 154 -16.49 -3.33 11.98
C ILE A 154 -16.72 -3.09 10.49
N LEU A 155 -15.69 -3.24 9.65
CA LEU A 155 -15.84 -3.09 8.19
C LEU A 155 -16.83 -4.10 7.60
N ASP A 156 -16.76 -5.35 8.03
CA ASP A 156 -17.69 -6.41 7.60
C ASP A 156 -19.14 -6.09 8.01
N CYS A 157 -19.34 -5.53 9.21
CA CYS A 157 -20.66 -5.06 9.63
C CYS A 157 -21.16 -3.83 8.83
N LEU A 158 -20.25 -2.93 8.42
CA LEU A 158 -20.61 -1.73 7.67
C LEU A 158 -20.90 -2.04 6.19
N ASN A 159 -20.17 -2.99 5.63
CA ASN A 159 -20.28 -3.39 4.23
C ASN A 159 -19.89 -4.88 4.08
N PRO A 160 -20.85 -5.82 4.12
CA PRO A 160 -20.61 -7.25 4.03
C PRO A 160 -20.31 -7.72 2.61
N THR A 161 -19.77 -6.85 1.76
CA THR A 161 -19.38 -7.19 0.39
C THR A 161 -17.86 -7.36 0.28
N VAL A 162 -17.40 -7.84 -0.87
CA VAL A 162 -15.96 -7.94 -1.16
C VAL A 162 -15.26 -6.58 -1.35
N ASN A 163 -16.02 -5.49 -1.32
CA ASN A 163 -15.50 -4.15 -1.57
C ASN A 163 -15.31 -3.39 -0.25
N THR A 164 -14.21 -2.65 -0.16
CA THR A 164 -13.93 -1.69 0.91
C THR A 164 -13.97 -0.29 0.31
N THR A 165 -14.96 0.52 0.67
CA THR A 165 -15.11 1.86 0.12
C THR A 165 -14.53 2.94 1.03
N GLN A 166 -14.28 4.13 0.47
CA GLN A 166 -13.83 5.30 1.22
C GLN A 166 -14.85 5.71 2.30
N GLY A 167 -16.15 5.59 1.95
CA GLY A 167 -17.25 5.90 2.87
C GLY A 167 -17.31 4.95 4.06
N ASP A 168 -17.04 3.66 3.87
CA ASP A 168 -17.00 2.66 4.94
C ASP A 168 -15.84 2.95 5.90
N LEU A 169 -14.66 3.20 5.34
CA LEU A 169 -13.47 3.55 6.12
C LEU A 169 -13.68 4.84 6.92
N ALA A 170 -14.27 5.88 6.32
CA ALA A 170 -14.52 7.14 7.01
C ALA A 170 -15.43 7.00 8.24
N ARG A 171 -16.33 5.99 8.26
CA ARG A 171 -17.30 5.75 9.33
C ARG A 171 -16.76 4.89 10.48
N ILE A 172 -15.59 4.25 10.33
CA ILE A 172 -15.02 3.40 11.38
C ILE A 172 -14.83 4.25 12.65
N PRO A 173 -15.30 3.80 13.83
CA PRO A 173 -14.97 4.44 15.09
C PRO A 173 -13.45 4.42 15.33
N PHE A 174 -12.86 5.58 15.56
CA PHE A 174 -11.43 5.72 15.74
C PHE A 174 -11.11 6.41 17.07
N VAL A 175 -10.17 5.85 17.82
CA VAL A 175 -9.77 6.39 19.13
C VAL A 175 -8.29 6.72 19.09
N ILE A 176 -7.95 7.98 19.41
CA ILE A 176 -6.57 8.37 19.65
C ILE A 176 -6.17 7.90 21.04
N PRO A 177 -5.17 7.00 21.18
CA PRO A 177 -4.75 6.50 22.48
C PRO A 177 -3.90 7.55 23.22
N VAL A 178 -3.65 7.29 24.50
CA VAL A 178 -2.65 8.07 25.24
C VAL A 178 -1.27 7.86 24.61
N LYS A 179 -0.43 8.89 24.61
CA LYS A 179 0.88 8.91 23.88
C LYS A 179 1.78 7.71 24.18
N SER A 180 1.81 7.20 25.41
CA SER A 180 2.62 6.04 25.78
C SER A 180 2.18 4.76 25.04
N LYS A 181 0.88 4.49 24.98
CA LYS A 181 0.32 3.34 24.25
C LYS A 181 0.44 3.51 22.74
N GLU A 182 0.21 4.71 22.24
CA GLU A 182 0.39 5.05 20.84
C GLU A 182 1.83 4.76 20.37
N GLY A 183 2.83 5.17 21.16
CA GLY A 183 4.24 4.93 20.86
C GLY A 183 4.60 3.45 20.82
N ILE A 184 4.02 2.62 21.70
CA ILE A 184 4.22 1.16 21.69
C ILE A 184 3.62 0.55 20.42
N VAL A 185 2.35 0.84 20.13
CA VAL A 185 1.65 0.30 18.96
C VAL A 185 2.32 0.73 17.66
N SER A 186 2.74 1.99 17.55
CA SER A 186 3.45 2.49 16.36
C SER A 186 4.80 1.79 16.15
N ARG A 187 5.55 1.50 17.24
CA ARG A 187 6.80 0.72 17.14
C ARG A 187 6.57 -0.70 16.65
N LEU A 188 5.55 -1.39 17.15
CA LEU A 188 5.17 -2.74 16.70
C LEU A 188 4.74 -2.73 15.24
N SER A 189 3.92 -1.76 14.82
CA SER A 189 3.52 -1.56 13.43
C SER A 189 4.72 -1.38 12.52
N ASN A 190 5.64 -0.47 12.87
CA ASN A 190 6.86 -0.21 12.11
C ASN A 190 7.78 -1.46 12.07
N HIS A 191 7.81 -2.24 13.16
CA HIS A 191 8.54 -3.49 13.18
C HIS A 191 7.94 -4.50 12.18
N ASN A 192 6.62 -4.64 12.14
CA ASN A 192 5.92 -5.50 11.18
C ASN A 192 6.17 -5.07 9.73
N VAL A 193 6.15 -3.76 9.47
CA VAL A 193 6.50 -3.22 8.14
C VAL A 193 7.94 -3.61 7.75
N ARG A 194 8.91 -3.47 8.68
CA ARG A 194 10.31 -3.85 8.43
C ARG A 194 10.47 -5.34 8.16
N LEU A 195 9.81 -6.21 8.93
CA LEU A 195 9.85 -7.66 8.72
C LEU A 195 9.27 -8.05 7.36
N LYS A 196 8.10 -7.48 7.01
CA LYS A 196 7.49 -7.72 5.69
C LYS A 196 8.33 -7.17 4.55
N LYS A 197 8.97 -6.02 4.72
CA LYS A 197 9.90 -5.45 3.75
C LYS A 197 11.12 -6.34 3.55
N ALA A 198 11.67 -6.92 4.62
CA ALA A 198 12.78 -7.87 4.54
C ALA A 198 12.41 -9.14 3.77
N ILE A 199 11.21 -9.69 3.97
CA ILE A 199 10.69 -10.82 3.16
C ILE A 199 10.54 -10.41 1.70
N CYS A 200 9.98 -9.23 1.41
CA CYS A 200 9.77 -8.74 0.05
C CYS A 200 11.09 -8.50 -0.70
N ALA A 201 12.20 -8.22 0.00
CA ALA A 201 13.52 -8.07 -0.61
C ALA A 201 14.05 -9.35 -1.30
N PHE A 202 13.46 -10.50 -1.00
CA PHE A 202 13.75 -11.79 -1.66
C PHE A 202 12.71 -12.20 -2.71
N ARG A 203 11.67 -11.38 -2.93
CA ARG A 203 10.61 -11.67 -3.90
C ARG A 203 10.88 -10.91 -5.19
N ILE A 204 11.24 -11.64 -6.24
CA ILE A 204 11.68 -11.10 -7.54
C ILE A 204 10.68 -10.11 -8.19
N PHE A 205 9.40 -10.19 -7.85
CA PHE A 205 8.39 -9.30 -8.39
C PHE A 205 8.20 -8.00 -7.58
N GLU A 206 8.75 -7.88 -6.36
CA GLU A 206 8.66 -6.65 -5.57
C GLU A 206 9.74 -5.64 -5.96
N THR A 207 9.42 -4.36 -6.01
CA THR A 207 10.39 -3.31 -6.41
C THR A 207 11.59 -3.18 -5.47
N ASN A 208 11.46 -3.66 -4.24
CA ASN A 208 12.58 -3.71 -3.30
C ASN A 208 13.36 -5.03 -3.34
N TYR A 209 13.18 -5.86 -4.38
CA TYR A 209 13.99 -7.05 -4.59
C TYR A 209 15.47 -6.70 -4.63
N SER A 210 16.26 -7.37 -3.85
CA SER A 210 17.71 -7.12 -3.75
C SER A 210 18.55 -8.27 -4.30
N ASN A 211 18.27 -9.49 -3.86
CA ASN A 211 19.04 -10.66 -4.20
C ASN A 211 18.20 -11.94 -4.13
N SER A 212 18.63 -12.96 -4.89
CA SER A 212 18.09 -14.30 -4.71
C SER A 212 18.40 -14.82 -3.30
N PRO A 213 17.44 -15.45 -2.61
CA PRO A 213 17.69 -16.08 -1.31
C PRO A 213 18.83 -17.11 -1.39
N LEU A 214 18.99 -17.79 -2.54
CA LEU A 214 20.03 -18.79 -2.75
C LEU A 214 21.46 -18.23 -2.76
N VAL A 215 21.61 -16.93 -2.91
CA VAL A 215 22.93 -16.24 -2.84
C VAL A 215 23.23 -15.81 -1.40
N ILE A 216 22.23 -15.41 -0.65
CA ILE A 216 22.40 -14.80 0.68
C ILE A 216 22.40 -15.85 1.79
N PHE A 217 21.50 -16.84 1.72
CA PHE A 217 21.34 -17.83 2.78
C PHE A 217 22.42 -18.91 2.73
N GLN A 218 22.79 -19.40 3.92
CA GLN A 218 23.92 -20.31 4.10
C GLN A 218 23.51 -21.77 3.93
N GLY A 219 24.44 -22.59 3.48
CA GLY A 219 24.25 -24.01 3.33
C GLY A 219 25.25 -24.63 2.34
N SER A 220 25.64 -25.87 2.56
CA SER A 220 26.53 -26.63 1.69
C SER A 220 25.82 -27.18 0.45
N THR A 221 24.50 -27.34 0.52
CA THR A 221 23.66 -27.81 -0.58
C THR A 221 22.56 -26.79 -0.90
N LEU A 222 21.93 -26.92 -2.08
CA LEU A 222 20.76 -26.14 -2.45
C LEU A 222 19.62 -26.32 -1.42
N LYS A 223 19.42 -27.55 -0.94
CA LYS A 223 18.42 -27.87 0.07
C LYS A 223 18.66 -27.09 1.36
N ASP A 224 19.91 -27.04 1.84
CA ASP A 224 20.24 -26.31 3.07
C ASP A 224 19.93 -24.82 2.97
N LYS A 225 20.31 -24.19 1.84
CA LYS A 225 20.03 -22.78 1.57
C LYS A 225 18.52 -22.48 1.52
N VAL A 226 17.74 -23.35 0.88
CA VAL A 226 16.27 -23.21 0.84
C VAL A 226 15.69 -23.35 2.23
N LEU A 227 16.14 -24.31 3.05
CA LEU A 227 15.66 -24.51 4.41
C LEU A 227 16.01 -23.31 5.32
N ASP A 228 17.20 -22.75 5.19
CA ASP A 228 17.62 -21.55 5.95
C ASP A 228 16.76 -20.33 5.56
N TYR A 229 16.50 -20.13 4.28
CA TYR A 229 15.56 -19.10 3.82
C TYR A 229 14.14 -19.30 4.37
N LEU A 230 13.59 -20.51 4.32
CA LEU A 230 12.26 -20.81 4.84
C LEU A 230 12.19 -20.59 6.35
N LYS A 231 13.24 -20.91 7.09
CA LYS A 231 13.35 -20.63 8.53
C LYS A 231 13.31 -19.12 8.80
N PHE A 232 14.07 -18.33 8.04
CA PHE A 232 14.03 -16.86 8.11
C PHE A 232 12.61 -16.34 7.84
N GLU A 233 11.98 -16.73 6.73
CA GLU A 233 10.63 -16.27 6.36
C GLU A 233 9.60 -16.62 7.44
N ASN A 234 9.60 -17.86 7.93
CA ASN A 234 8.72 -18.31 9.00
C ASN A 234 8.95 -17.56 10.31
N THR A 235 10.20 -17.28 10.67
CA THR A 235 10.53 -16.49 11.87
C THR A 235 9.96 -15.07 11.76
N CYS A 236 10.15 -14.42 10.61
CA CYS A 236 9.60 -13.09 10.36
C CYS A 236 8.07 -13.09 10.40
N LEU A 237 7.41 -14.07 9.77
CA LEU A 237 5.94 -14.17 9.76
C LEU A 237 5.39 -14.46 11.16
N THR A 238 6.03 -15.34 11.93
CA THR A 238 5.64 -15.61 13.32
C THR A 238 5.74 -14.34 14.16
N GLN A 239 6.82 -13.58 14.03
CA GLN A 239 6.98 -12.33 14.77
C GLN A 239 5.93 -11.29 14.38
N VAL A 240 5.55 -11.20 13.10
CA VAL A 240 4.45 -10.34 12.64
C VAL A 240 3.11 -10.72 13.28
N LEU A 241 2.87 -12.01 13.56
CA LEU A 241 1.66 -12.49 14.21
C LEU A 241 1.66 -12.22 15.72
N LEU A 242 2.84 -12.23 16.35
CA LEU A 242 2.99 -12.00 17.81
C LEU A 242 2.92 -10.51 18.18
N ASN A 243 3.28 -9.62 17.28
CA ASN A 243 3.20 -8.16 17.46
C ASN A 243 1.77 -7.62 17.30
#